data_974fc9000ba04dd43c453986b8b88be4
#
_entry.id   974fc9000ba04dd43c453986b8b88be4
#
_cell.length_a   1.000
_cell.length_b   1.000
_cell.length_c   1.000
_cell.angle_alpha   90.00
_cell.angle_beta   90.00
_cell.angle_gamma   90.00
#
_symmetry.space_group_name_H-M   'P 1'
#
loop_
_entity.id
_entity.type
_entity.pdbx_description
1 polymer ?
#
loop_
_entity_poly.entity_id
_entity_poly.type
_entity_poly.pdbx_seq_one_letter_code
_entity_poly.pdbx_strand_id
1 'polypeptide(L)'
;DKKIDGISDLRDESDRQGVRVVVELKKGVISQVVLNKLYKFTALQSSYGVNSLALVNGKPKLMNIKEFIHHFIEFRKEIIRNRTRHDLGKARDRAHVLIGLAVAVANVDQIIEIIKSSKDPNEARTSLLKTKWQSKDIDDLLKLVDDPRQIKNEKEIYLTDEQAKAIL
;
A
#
# COMPACT_ATOMS: atom_id res chain seq x y z
N ASP A 1 -1.80 -42.38 -36.86
CA ASP A 1 -3.21 -42.60 -37.23
C ASP A 1 -3.58 -41.74 -38.42
N LYS A 2 -3.95 -42.34 -39.55
CA LYS A 2 -4.35 -41.65 -40.79
C LYS A 2 -5.74 -40.97 -40.71
N LYS A 3 -6.06 -40.30 -39.60
CA LYS A 3 -7.36 -39.62 -39.42
C LYS A 3 -7.41 -38.28 -40.16
N ILE A 4 -6.27 -37.69 -40.46
CA ILE A 4 -6.18 -36.40 -41.18
C ILE A 4 -5.39 -36.62 -42.47
N ASP A 5 -6.11 -36.60 -43.61
CA ASP A 5 -5.51 -36.71 -44.93
C ASP A 5 -5.03 -35.34 -45.40
N GLY A 6 -4.05 -35.33 -46.31
CA GLY A 6 -3.57 -34.11 -46.92
C GLY A 6 -2.30 -33.50 -46.32
N ILE A 7 -1.75 -34.11 -45.27
CA ILE A 7 -0.47 -33.71 -44.69
C ILE A 7 0.66 -34.39 -45.47
N SER A 8 1.68 -33.61 -45.85
CA SER A 8 2.90 -34.08 -46.51
C SER A 8 4.03 -34.33 -45.53
N ASP A 9 4.24 -33.35 -44.63
CA ASP A 9 5.31 -33.43 -43.62
C ASP A 9 4.91 -32.68 -42.32
N LEU A 10 5.56 -33.03 -41.22
CA LEU A 10 5.37 -32.44 -39.92
C LEU A 10 6.72 -32.19 -39.26
N ARG A 11 7.02 -30.93 -38.94
CA ARG A 11 8.27 -30.54 -38.29
C ARG A 11 8.03 -29.71 -37.03
N ASP A 12 8.88 -29.91 -36.05
CA ASP A 12 8.98 -29.06 -34.87
C ASP A 12 10.12 -28.07 -35.08
N GLU A 13 9.77 -26.79 -35.19
CA GLU A 13 10.70 -25.65 -35.32
C GLU A 13 10.68 -24.77 -34.04
N SER A 14 10.34 -25.37 -32.90
CA SER A 14 10.30 -24.66 -31.63
C SER A 14 11.69 -24.16 -31.23
N ASP A 15 11.78 -22.92 -30.76
CA ASP A 15 13.00 -22.29 -30.31
C ASP A 15 12.79 -21.55 -28.97
N ARG A 16 13.75 -20.70 -28.56
CA ARG A 16 13.67 -19.87 -27.35
C ARG A 16 12.56 -18.82 -27.40
N GLN A 17 12.03 -18.49 -28.58
CA GLN A 17 10.99 -17.50 -28.76
C GLN A 17 9.57 -18.10 -28.63
N GLY A 18 9.46 -19.44 -28.73
CA GLY A 18 8.18 -20.13 -28.53
C GLY A 18 8.06 -21.46 -29.25
N VAL A 19 6.90 -22.09 -29.06
CA VAL A 19 6.54 -23.35 -29.70
C VAL A 19 6.08 -23.08 -31.13
N ARG A 20 6.71 -23.74 -32.12
CA ARG A 20 6.37 -23.63 -33.52
C ARG A 20 6.30 -25.00 -34.16
N VAL A 21 5.10 -25.45 -34.50
CA VAL A 21 4.84 -26.71 -35.22
C VAL A 21 4.45 -26.36 -36.65
N VAL A 22 5.22 -26.87 -37.61
CA VAL A 22 5.00 -26.65 -39.04
C VAL A 22 4.39 -27.90 -39.68
N VAL A 23 3.22 -27.71 -40.29
CA VAL A 23 2.48 -28.78 -41.00
C VAL A 23 2.48 -28.46 -42.49
N GLU A 24 3.24 -29.22 -43.27
CA GLU A 24 3.25 -29.10 -44.72
C GLU A 24 2.12 -29.90 -45.38
N LEU A 25 1.43 -29.25 -46.30
CA LEU A 25 0.27 -29.87 -46.97
C LEU A 25 0.63 -30.38 -48.34
N LYS A 26 -0.04 -31.44 -48.77
CA LYS A 26 0.05 -31.98 -50.15
C LYS A 26 -0.52 -30.96 -51.16
N LYS A 27 -0.01 -30.99 -52.40
CA LYS A 27 -0.44 -30.12 -53.49
C LYS A 27 -1.95 -30.23 -53.72
N GLY A 28 -2.65 -29.10 -53.76
CA GLY A 28 -4.10 -29.05 -53.99
C GLY A 28 -4.99 -29.18 -52.73
N VAL A 29 -4.41 -29.32 -51.51
CA VAL A 29 -5.17 -29.41 -50.28
C VAL A 29 -5.47 -28.02 -49.74
N ILE A 30 -6.73 -27.78 -49.32
CA ILE A 30 -7.17 -26.51 -48.71
C ILE A 30 -6.73 -26.48 -47.26
N SER A 31 -5.87 -25.54 -46.88
CA SER A 31 -5.28 -25.40 -45.55
C SER A 31 -6.32 -25.26 -44.43
N GLN A 32 -7.42 -24.52 -44.69
CA GLN A 32 -8.48 -24.32 -43.70
C GLN A 32 -9.21 -25.61 -43.31
N VAL A 33 -9.39 -26.53 -44.27
CA VAL A 33 -10.02 -27.83 -44.00
C VAL A 33 -9.13 -28.70 -43.11
N VAL A 34 -7.82 -28.70 -43.35
CA VAL A 34 -6.86 -29.42 -42.51
C VAL A 34 -6.77 -28.82 -41.13
N LEU A 35 -6.75 -27.49 -41.01
CA LEU A 35 -6.74 -26.79 -39.73
C LEU A 35 -7.98 -27.14 -38.87
N ASN A 36 -9.18 -27.10 -39.47
CA ASN A 36 -10.42 -27.50 -38.81
C ASN A 36 -10.41 -28.99 -38.38
N LYS A 37 -9.81 -29.86 -39.16
CA LYS A 37 -9.60 -31.27 -38.76
C LYS A 37 -8.61 -31.41 -37.64
N LEU A 38 -7.53 -30.63 -37.61
CA LEU A 38 -6.57 -30.57 -36.53
C LEU A 38 -7.24 -30.14 -35.22
N TYR A 39 -8.05 -29.09 -35.24
CA TYR A 39 -8.81 -28.66 -34.06
C TYR A 39 -9.80 -29.72 -33.56
N LYS A 40 -10.46 -30.43 -34.49
CA LYS A 40 -11.48 -31.44 -34.12
C LYS A 40 -10.89 -32.77 -33.63
N PHE A 41 -9.78 -33.20 -34.19
CA PHE A 41 -9.23 -34.55 -33.95
C PHE A 41 -7.93 -34.59 -33.13
N THR A 42 -7.42 -33.42 -32.74
CA THR A 42 -6.23 -33.33 -31.89
C THR A 42 -6.48 -32.42 -30.66
N ALA A 43 -5.53 -32.38 -29.74
CA ALA A 43 -5.58 -31.52 -28.55
C ALA A 43 -5.20 -30.06 -28.84
N LEU A 44 -5.10 -29.63 -30.11
CA LEU A 44 -4.80 -28.23 -30.50
C LEU A 44 -5.88 -27.26 -30.02
N GLN A 45 -7.11 -27.72 -29.86
CA GLN A 45 -8.19 -26.98 -29.25
C GLN A 45 -8.81 -27.86 -28.15
N SER A 46 -8.76 -27.38 -26.91
CA SER A 46 -9.38 -28.03 -25.76
C SER A 46 -10.20 -27.03 -24.98
N SER A 47 -11.28 -27.52 -24.34
CA SER A 47 -12.07 -26.73 -23.43
C SER A 47 -11.59 -26.95 -22.01
N TYR A 48 -11.37 -25.88 -21.28
CA TYR A 48 -11.00 -25.93 -19.87
C TYR A 48 -12.09 -25.27 -19.00
N GLY A 49 -12.64 -26.03 -18.08
CA GLY A 49 -13.62 -25.51 -17.11
C GLY A 49 -12.90 -24.78 -15.98
N VAL A 50 -13.00 -23.46 -15.94
CA VAL A 50 -12.38 -22.66 -14.88
C VAL A 50 -13.25 -22.66 -13.63
N ASN A 51 -12.75 -23.21 -12.53
CA ASN A 51 -13.32 -23.10 -11.20
C ASN A 51 -12.54 -22.08 -10.39
N SER A 52 -12.96 -20.82 -10.41
CA SER A 52 -12.28 -19.74 -9.67
C SER A 52 -12.77 -19.72 -8.23
N LEU A 53 -12.10 -20.49 -7.37
CA LEU A 53 -12.32 -20.49 -5.93
C LEU A 53 -11.30 -19.60 -5.25
N ALA A 54 -11.76 -18.61 -4.46
CA ALA A 54 -10.88 -17.75 -3.66
C ALA A 54 -11.47 -17.45 -2.28
N LEU A 55 -10.65 -16.92 -1.40
CA LEU A 55 -11.07 -16.50 -0.06
C LEU A 55 -11.54 -15.04 -0.09
N VAL A 56 -12.78 -14.82 0.32
CA VAL A 56 -13.36 -13.49 0.54
C VAL A 56 -13.68 -13.35 2.01
N ASN A 57 -13.03 -12.42 2.71
CA ASN A 57 -13.18 -12.23 4.15
C ASN A 57 -12.98 -13.54 4.96
N GLY A 58 -11.98 -14.34 4.57
CA GLY A 58 -11.66 -15.62 5.21
C GLY A 58 -12.59 -16.79 4.86
N LYS A 59 -13.58 -16.59 3.99
CA LYS A 59 -14.53 -17.65 3.55
C LYS A 59 -14.29 -18.02 2.10
N PRO A 60 -14.25 -19.32 1.76
CA PRO A 60 -14.12 -19.76 0.38
C PRO A 60 -15.39 -19.43 -0.42
N LYS A 61 -15.23 -18.82 -1.58
CA LYS A 61 -16.32 -18.48 -2.49
C LYS A 61 -15.92 -18.81 -3.92
N LEU A 62 -16.81 -19.53 -4.62
CA LEU A 62 -16.72 -19.71 -6.06
C LEU A 62 -17.20 -18.43 -6.75
N MET A 63 -16.38 -17.88 -7.65
CA MET A 63 -16.66 -16.58 -8.27
C MET A 63 -16.45 -16.63 -9.78
N ASN A 64 -17.23 -15.84 -10.50
CA ASN A 64 -16.93 -15.52 -11.89
C ASN A 64 -15.79 -14.46 -11.97
N ILE A 65 -15.25 -14.25 -13.16
CA ILE A 65 -14.13 -13.31 -13.36
C ILE A 65 -14.45 -11.88 -12.92
N LYS A 66 -15.68 -11.43 -13.13
CA LYS A 66 -16.13 -10.08 -12.74
C LYS A 66 -16.16 -9.92 -11.21
N GLU A 67 -16.70 -10.91 -10.50
CA GLU A 67 -16.72 -10.91 -9.03
C GLU A 67 -15.29 -10.98 -8.47
N PHE A 68 -14.42 -11.79 -9.08
CA PHE A 68 -13.02 -11.91 -8.68
C PHE A 68 -12.30 -10.57 -8.76
N ILE A 69 -12.44 -9.87 -9.89
CA ILE A 69 -11.86 -8.53 -10.10
C ILE A 69 -12.46 -7.53 -9.08
N HIS A 70 -13.77 -7.57 -8.86
CA HIS A 70 -14.42 -6.68 -7.90
C HIS A 70 -13.88 -6.86 -6.49
N HIS A 71 -13.81 -8.09 -5.99
CA HIS A 71 -13.28 -8.38 -4.66
C HIS A 71 -11.79 -8.04 -4.54
N PHE A 72 -11.01 -8.25 -5.61
CA PHE A 72 -9.61 -7.83 -5.64
C PHE A 72 -9.47 -6.31 -5.50
N ILE A 73 -10.28 -5.53 -6.22
CA ILE A 73 -10.26 -4.06 -6.13
C ILE A 73 -10.63 -3.60 -4.72
N GLU A 74 -11.68 -4.16 -4.12
CA GLU A 74 -12.09 -3.79 -2.76
C GLU A 74 -11.00 -4.13 -1.72
N PHE A 75 -10.39 -5.30 -1.82
CA PHE A 75 -9.25 -5.66 -0.99
C PHE A 75 -8.07 -4.68 -1.17
N ARG A 76 -7.74 -4.31 -2.40
CA ARG A 76 -6.66 -3.33 -2.66
C ARG A 76 -6.98 -1.95 -2.08
N LYS A 77 -8.22 -1.49 -2.16
CA LYS A 77 -8.66 -0.24 -1.53
C LYS A 77 -8.48 -0.28 -0.01
N GLU A 78 -8.85 -1.38 0.62
CA GLU A 78 -8.67 -1.57 2.06
C GLU A 78 -7.19 -1.51 2.46
N ILE A 79 -6.33 -2.23 1.76
CA ILE A 79 -4.87 -2.22 2.01
C ILE A 79 -4.28 -0.82 1.87
N ILE A 80 -4.64 -0.09 0.81
CA ILE A 80 -4.16 1.29 0.60
C ILE A 80 -4.65 2.20 1.73
N ARG A 81 -5.92 2.09 2.12
CA ARG A 81 -6.48 2.87 3.24
C ARG A 81 -5.76 2.60 4.56
N ASN A 82 -5.50 1.34 4.87
CA ASN A 82 -4.81 0.96 6.09
C ASN A 82 -3.36 1.45 6.10
N ARG A 83 -2.65 1.33 4.97
CA ARG A 83 -1.31 1.90 4.79
C ARG A 83 -1.31 3.41 5.00
N THR A 84 -2.20 4.13 4.30
CA THR A 84 -2.29 5.60 4.41
C THR A 84 -2.61 6.04 5.84
N ARG A 85 -3.50 5.32 6.55
CA ARG A 85 -3.81 5.59 7.95
C ARG A 85 -2.58 5.41 8.85
N HIS A 86 -1.80 4.37 8.62
CA HIS A 86 -0.55 4.13 9.34
C HIS A 86 0.48 5.23 9.08
N ASP A 87 0.67 5.60 7.83
CA ASP A 87 1.62 6.67 7.43
C ASP A 87 1.19 8.03 8.00
N LEU A 88 -0.12 8.31 8.01
CA LEU A 88 -0.69 9.51 8.66
C LEU A 88 -0.41 9.53 10.17
N GLY A 89 -0.56 8.37 10.86
CA GLY A 89 -0.22 8.24 12.27
C GLY A 89 1.24 8.63 12.54
N LYS A 90 2.17 8.04 11.79
CA LYS A 90 3.60 8.37 11.92
C LYS A 90 3.92 9.83 11.62
N ALA A 91 3.28 10.41 10.61
CA ALA A 91 3.46 11.83 10.28
C ALA A 91 2.95 12.73 11.40
N ARG A 92 1.81 12.41 12.01
CA ARG A 92 1.25 13.14 13.15
C ARG A 92 2.15 13.05 14.39
N ASP A 93 2.69 11.88 14.70
CA ASP A 93 3.60 11.70 15.83
C ASP A 93 4.85 12.56 15.66
N ARG A 94 5.42 12.58 14.46
CA ARG A 94 6.55 13.45 14.14
C ARG A 94 6.20 14.94 14.23
N ALA A 95 5.06 15.33 13.69
CA ALA A 95 4.58 16.71 13.76
C ALA A 95 4.32 17.15 15.20
N HIS A 96 3.78 16.26 16.04
CA HIS A 96 3.58 16.50 17.47
C HIS A 96 4.87 16.88 18.19
N VAL A 97 5.94 16.11 17.98
CA VAL A 97 7.26 16.42 18.54
C VAL A 97 7.80 17.74 18.01
N LEU A 98 7.68 18.00 16.69
CA LEU A 98 8.14 19.24 16.08
C LEU A 98 7.42 20.49 16.62
N ILE A 99 6.12 20.40 16.93
CA ILE A 99 5.38 21.47 17.60
C ILE A 99 6.00 21.76 18.99
N GLY A 100 6.30 20.73 19.76
CA GLY A 100 6.98 20.91 21.07
C GLY A 100 8.33 21.61 20.94
N LEU A 101 9.14 21.23 19.93
CA LEU A 101 10.40 21.89 19.65
C LEU A 101 10.23 23.34 19.17
N ALA A 102 9.20 23.63 18.39
CA ALA A 102 8.86 24.98 17.96
C ALA A 102 8.47 25.87 19.16
N VAL A 103 7.68 25.34 20.09
CA VAL A 103 7.38 26.02 21.38
C VAL A 103 8.68 26.29 22.16
N ALA A 104 9.59 25.31 22.20
CA ALA A 104 10.85 25.45 22.91
C ALA A 104 11.73 26.55 22.31
N VAL A 105 11.84 26.62 21.00
CA VAL A 105 12.60 27.66 20.30
C VAL A 105 12.00 29.05 20.53
N ALA A 106 10.66 29.17 20.47
CA ALA A 106 9.98 30.44 20.72
C ALA A 106 10.11 30.94 22.17
N ASN A 107 10.40 30.05 23.15
CA ASN A 107 10.52 30.37 24.58
C ASN A 107 11.86 29.91 25.17
N VAL A 108 12.93 30.00 24.38
CA VAL A 108 14.23 29.38 24.69
C VAL A 108 14.83 29.83 26.03
N ASP A 109 14.73 31.12 26.35
CA ASP A 109 15.32 31.67 27.59
C ASP A 109 14.65 31.08 28.84
N GLN A 110 13.31 31.01 28.84
CA GLN A 110 12.57 30.40 29.95
C GLN A 110 12.86 28.91 30.12
N ILE A 111 13.00 28.20 29.02
CA ILE A 111 13.35 26.76 29.06
C ILE A 111 14.74 26.55 29.62
N ILE A 112 15.70 27.35 29.22
CA ILE A 112 17.08 27.31 29.76
C ILE A 112 17.09 27.58 31.28
N GLU A 113 16.31 28.57 31.75
CA GLU A 113 16.19 28.87 33.16
C GLU A 113 15.59 27.67 33.96
N ILE A 114 14.52 27.07 33.45
CA ILE A 114 13.90 25.89 34.07
C ILE A 114 14.90 24.73 34.16
N ILE A 115 15.62 24.44 33.06
CA ILE A 115 16.59 23.36 33.03
C ILE A 115 17.75 23.61 34.01
N LYS A 116 18.30 24.84 34.03
CA LYS A 116 19.39 25.22 34.95
C LYS A 116 18.99 25.22 36.41
N SER A 117 17.74 25.55 36.74
CA SER A 117 17.25 25.61 38.12
C SER A 117 16.81 24.26 38.65
N SER A 118 16.61 23.27 37.82
CA SER A 118 16.18 21.93 38.19
C SER A 118 17.36 21.07 38.64
N LYS A 119 17.14 20.24 39.68
CA LYS A 119 18.17 19.37 40.26
C LYS A 119 18.42 18.11 39.43
N ASP A 120 17.37 17.65 38.76
CA ASP A 120 17.41 16.46 37.92
C ASP A 120 16.50 16.59 36.69
N PRO A 121 16.68 15.72 35.65
CA PRO A 121 15.86 15.77 34.43
C PRO A 121 14.34 15.55 34.68
N ASN A 122 13.97 14.81 35.74
CA ASN A 122 12.56 14.55 36.05
C ASN A 122 11.89 15.79 36.63
N GLU A 123 12.60 16.56 37.45
CA GLU A 123 12.13 17.85 37.97
C GLU A 123 11.98 18.87 36.81
N ALA A 124 12.97 18.97 35.93
CA ALA A 124 12.88 19.80 34.73
C ALA A 124 11.68 19.45 33.87
N ARG A 125 11.49 18.16 33.58
CA ARG A 125 10.33 17.65 32.82
C ARG A 125 9.00 18.02 33.48
N THR A 126 8.86 17.82 34.77
CA THR A 126 7.65 18.15 35.50
C THR A 126 7.35 19.65 35.48
N SER A 127 8.37 20.49 35.53
CA SER A 127 8.26 21.94 35.45
C SER A 127 7.86 22.39 34.04
N LEU A 128 8.45 21.80 32.98
CA LEU A 128 8.07 22.07 31.59
C LEU A 128 6.61 21.72 31.27
N LEU A 129 6.10 20.62 31.85
CA LEU A 129 4.70 20.18 31.67
C LEU A 129 3.69 21.11 32.38
N LYS A 130 4.07 21.71 33.52
CA LYS A 130 3.20 22.59 34.29
C LYS A 130 3.20 24.03 33.81
N THR A 131 4.22 24.42 33.06
CA THR A 131 4.37 25.79 32.56
C THR A 131 3.46 26.02 31.36
N LYS A 132 2.87 27.22 31.31
CA LYS A 132 2.06 27.71 30.20
C LYS A 132 2.97 28.40 29.19
N TRP A 133 2.92 27.97 27.94
CA TRP A 133 3.76 28.48 26.87
C TRP A 133 2.97 29.39 25.93
N GLN A 134 3.59 30.45 25.42
CA GLN A 134 2.96 31.31 24.42
C GLN A 134 2.94 30.62 23.04
N SER A 135 1.80 30.69 22.33
CA SER A 135 1.59 30.02 21.05
C SER A 135 1.57 30.94 19.83
N LYS A 136 1.79 32.26 19.99
CA LYS A 136 1.55 33.25 18.93
C LYS A 136 2.22 32.94 17.60
N ASP A 137 3.46 32.41 17.61
CA ASP A 137 4.26 32.17 16.40
C ASP A 137 4.02 30.78 15.79
N ILE A 138 3.23 29.93 16.45
CA ILE A 138 2.99 28.53 16.04
C ILE A 138 1.52 28.21 15.82
N ASP A 139 0.63 29.19 15.93
CA ASP A 139 -0.82 28.99 15.80
C ASP A 139 -1.22 28.40 14.45
N ASP A 140 -0.56 28.77 13.36
CA ASP A 140 -0.82 28.22 12.03
C ASP A 140 -0.36 26.77 11.90
N LEU A 141 0.76 26.41 12.54
CA LEU A 141 1.22 25.02 12.60
C LEU A 141 0.27 24.14 13.42
N LEU A 142 -0.24 24.67 14.54
CA LEU A 142 -1.21 23.98 15.38
C LEU A 142 -2.53 23.70 14.66
N LYS A 143 -3.00 24.64 13.84
CA LYS A 143 -4.21 24.46 13.02
C LYS A 143 -3.98 23.44 11.91
N LEU A 144 -2.79 23.43 11.30
CA LEU A 144 -2.45 22.53 10.21
C LEU A 144 -2.35 21.06 10.68
N VAL A 145 -1.76 20.82 11.85
CA VAL A 145 -1.55 19.45 12.36
C VAL A 145 -2.81 18.89 13.00
N ASP A 146 -3.62 19.72 13.65
CA ASP A 146 -4.88 19.36 14.35
C ASP A 146 -4.73 18.07 15.17
N ASP A 147 -3.76 18.07 16.09
CA ASP A 147 -3.45 16.91 16.95
C ASP A 147 -4.32 16.94 18.21
N PRO A 148 -5.20 15.94 18.41
CA PRO A 148 -6.08 15.89 19.60
C PRO A 148 -5.33 15.73 20.92
N ARG A 149 -4.04 15.35 20.92
CA ARG A 149 -3.21 15.24 22.13
C ARG A 149 -2.74 16.59 22.64
N GLN A 150 -2.78 17.61 21.79
CA GLN A 150 -2.30 18.93 22.15
C GLN A 150 -3.36 19.71 22.94
N ILE A 151 -3.08 20.03 24.20
CA ILE A 151 -3.95 20.84 25.06
C ILE A 151 -3.65 22.30 24.75
N LYS A 152 -4.65 22.99 24.17
CA LYS A 152 -4.57 24.40 23.78
C LYS A 152 -5.72 25.18 24.42
N ASN A 153 -5.40 26.32 25.04
CA ASN A 153 -6.34 27.41 25.33
C ASN A 153 -6.03 28.57 24.35
N GLU A 154 -6.93 29.52 24.18
CA GLU A 154 -6.91 30.54 23.11
C GLU A 154 -5.54 31.18 22.80
N LYS A 155 -4.61 31.28 23.77
CA LYS A 155 -3.26 31.88 23.59
C LYS A 155 -2.15 31.10 24.30
N GLU A 156 -2.47 30.02 24.96
CA GLU A 156 -1.54 29.25 25.78
C GLU A 156 -1.57 27.78 25.38
N ILE A 157 -0.41 27.15 25.42
CA ILE A 157 -0.23 25.75 25.10
C ILE A 157 0.50 25.06 26.23
N TYR A 158 0.16 23.80 26.51
CA TYR A 158 0.87 22.95 27.43
C TYR A 158 1.66 21.91 26.64
N LEU A 159 2.91 21.68 27.03
CA LEU A 159 3.71 20.60 26.45
C LEU A 159 3.20 19.24 26.94
N THR A 160 3.22 18.28 26.03
CA THR A 160 2.98 16.89 26.39
C THR A 160 4.24 16.21 26.88
N ASP A 161 4.09 15.05 27.50
CA ASP A 161 5.21 14.27 28.01
C ASP A 161 6.24 13.90 26.93
N GLU A 162 5.76 13.53 25.74
CA GLU A 162 6.60 13.22 24.58
C GLU A 162 7.39 14.46 24.10
N GLN A 163 6.75 15.62 24.10
CA GLN A 163 7.39 16.89 23.72
C GLN A 163 8.44 17.32 24.75
N ALA A 164 8.12 17.22 26.04
CA ALA A 164 9.07 17.56 27.10
C ALA A 164 10.31 16.65 27.10
N LYS A 165 10.14 15.36 26.80
CA LYS A 165 11.27 14.41 26.60
C LYS A 165 12.12 14.72 25.39
N ALA A 166 11.54 15.28 24.32
CA ALA A 166 12.27 15.63 23.12
C ALA A 166 13.07 16.96 23.28
N ILE A 167 12.68 17.80 24.24
CA ILE A 167 13.35 19.08 24.57
C ILE A 167 14.53 18.85 25.50
N LEU A 168 14.42 17.91 26.44
CA LEU A 168 15.47 17.53 27.38
C LEU A 168 16.49 16.56 26.77
#